data_d10ff67863125c112d5676df0a864b94
#
_entry.id   d10ff67863125c112d5676df0a864b94
#
_cell.length_a   1.000
_cell.length_b   1.000
_cell.length_c   1.000
_cell.angle_alpha   90.00
_cell.angle_beta   90.00
_cell.angle_gamma   90.00
#
_symmetry.space_group_name_H-M   'P 1'
#
loop_
_entity.id
_entity.type
_entity.pdbx_description
1 polymer ?
#
loop_
_entity_poly.entity_id
_entity_poly.type
_entity_poly.pdbx_seq_one_letter_code
_entity_poly.pdbx_strand_id
1 'polypeptide(L)'
;MSYDPHSTARAGVVLPPSPQVRLVPRTQSATTRSWPVDLPESGTWKVTGAAGTGVSSFLIDTVIHALDKARQTGADPSGILVIAPSKESGARLRRELSERLEDYAAQTSMVRSVHSLAFALLRTAAEEELRLITGAEQDAVIRELLTGQAEDGHGSWPAEMRPALEYVGFARQLRDFLLRSIERSLGPGDLERLGAEHGRPMWSAAGEFLREYERVQLLSRAHSYSAAELVTAVLQRPQLLREHPFHTIIVDDAQLLDPTAGKLIREMAPQANLVVVGGDADQSVFAFRGASSRFLRDFPADHDIELTEPHRTPTPACISIVDSDGRLRDVVANTVRRRHLEDGVPWRYIAVIVRSTGDIGQMRRTLLAAGVPVHISPTDVVLAEQRLVSAVLLALRALEEDLSNSELEELLTGPVGGADPVTLRRLIRGLRRWDSTTRGIDSLRGLL
;
A
#
# COMPACT_ATOMS: atom_id res chain seq x y z
N MET A 1 -34.50 -11.84 -65.44
CA MET A 1 -33.94 -12.17 -64.13
C MET A 1 -32.88 -11.10 -63.79
N SER A 2 -33.32 -10.14 -63.03
CA SER A 2 -32.49 -8.98 -62.63
C SER A 2 -31.96 -9.23 -61.23
N TYR A 3 -30.65 -9.18 -61.08
CA TYR A 3 -29.97 -9.42 -59.82
C TYR A 3 -29.79 -8.06 -59.10
N ASP A 4 -30.38 -7.94 -57.90
CA ASP A 4 -30.30 -6.72 -57.08
C ASP A 4 -29.22 -6.92 -56.00
N PRO A 5 -28.11 -6.11 -55.95
CA PRO A 5 -26.97 -6.34 -55.09
C PRO A 5 -26.98 -5.50 -53.78
N HIS A 6 -28.11 -5.01 -53.32
CA HIS A 6 -28.17 -4.16 -52.13
C HIS A 6 -29.05 -4.68 -50.98
N SER A 7 -28.77 -5.89 -50.45
CA SER A 7 -29.30 -6.33 -49.18
C SER A 7 -28.18 -6.72 -48.22
N THR A 8 -27.44 -5.74 -47.70
CA THR A 8 -26.63 -5.92 -46.50
C THR A 8 -27.47 -5.64 -45.28
N ALA A 9 -28.04 -6.70 -44.73
CA ALA A 9 -28.64 -6.64 -43.37
C ALA A 9 -27.57 -6.20 -42.35
N ARG A 10 -27.65 -4.97 -41.88
CA ARG A 10 -26.88 -4.50 -40.73
C ARG A 10 -27.36 -5.31 -39.54
N ALA A 11 -26.51 -6.20 -39.02
CA ALA A 11 -26.69 -6.80 -37.72
C ALA A 11 -26.75 -5.65 -36.66
N GLY A 12 -27.92 -5.43 -36.12
CA GLY A 12 -28.12 -4.43 -35.07
C GLY A 12 -27.30 -4.82 -33.86
N VAL A 13 -26.32 -3.98 -33.52
CA VAL A 13 -25.61 -4.08 -32.24
C VAL A 13 -26.63 -3.81 -31.16
N VAL A 14 -27.05 -4.85 -30.44
CA VAL A 14 -27.88 -4.72 -29.23
C VAL A 14 -26.95 -4.13 -28.16
N LEU A 15 -27.07 -2.84 -27.93
CA LEU A 15 -26.40 -2.20 -26.82
C LEU A 15 -26.94 -2.77 -25.50
N PRO A 16 -26.09 -3.11 -24.53
CA PRO A 16 -26.57 -3.53 -23.23
C PRO A 16 -27.42 -2.40 -22.61
N PRO A 17 -28.47 -2.71 -21.85
CA PRO A 17 -29.31 -1.70 -21.23
C PRO A 17 -28.43 -0.78 -20.38
N SER A 18 -28.68 0.52 -20.48
CA SER A 18 -27.98 1.52 -19.66
C SER A 18 -28.10 1.16 -18.17
N PRO A 19 -27.01 1.24 -17.38
CA PRO A 19 -27.08 0.91 -15.97
C PRO A 19 -28.09 1.82 -15.29
N GLN A 20 -29.13 1.22 -14.72
CA GLN A 20 -30.14 1.97 -13.94
C GLN A 20 -29.55 2.20 -12.53
N VAL A 21 -29.25 3.45 -12.22
CA VAL A 21 -28.90 3.85 -10.84
C VAL A 21 -30.21 3.86 -10.04
N ARG A 22 -30.37 2.88 -9.15
CA ARG A 22 -31.47 2.85 -8.19
C ARG A 22 -30.98 3.45 -6.87
N LEU A 23 -31.52 4.60 -6.51
CA LEU A 23 -31.34 5.12 -5.15
C LEU A 23 -32.10 4.22 -4.19
N VAL A 24 -31.38 3.48 -3.37
CA VAL A 24 -31.98 2.69 -2.29
C VAL A 24 -32.10 3.63 -1.09
N PRO A 25 -33.29 3.78 -0.46
CA PRO A 25 -33.41 4.55 0.77
C PRO A 25 -32.45 3.99 1.82
N ARG A 26 -31.64 4.86 2.43
CA ARG A 26 -30.82 4.47 3.57
C ARG A 26 -31.74 4.06 4.71
N THR A 27 -31.60 2.84 5.17
CA THR A 27 -32.20 2.43 6.43
C THR A 27 -31.34 3.05 7.53
N GLN A 28 -31.82 4.10 8.16
CA GLN A 28 -31.20 4.67 9.34
C GLN A 28 -31.24 3.64 10.46
N SER A 29 -30.16 2.97 10.73
CA SER A 29 -29.91 2.36 12.03
C SER A 29 -28.93 3.25 12.78
N ALA A 30 -29.42 4.33 13.31
CA ALA A 30 -28.76 5.05 14.39
C ALA A 30 -28.86 4.19 15.65
N THR A 31 -28.06 3.15 15.72
CA THR A 31 -27.80 2.48 16.99
C THR A 31 -26.97 3.44 17.81
N THR A 32 -27.64 4.11 18.75
CA THR A 32 -26.96 4.88 19.81
C THR A 32 -26.12 3.88 20.59
N ARG A 33 -24.79 3.92 20.37
CA ARG A 33 -23.86 3.07 21.12
C ARG A 33 -23.73 3.64 22.53
N SER A 34 -23.72 2.77 23.51
CA SER A 34 -23.40 3.15 24.90
C SER A 34 -21.92 2.90 25.14
N TRP A 35 -21.22 3.90 25.60
CA TRP A 35 -19.81 3.82 25.94
C TRP A 35 -19.62 3.81 27.47
N PRO A 36 -18.54 3.23 28.01
CA PRO A 36 -18.30 3.19 29.45
C PRO A 36 -17.95 4.57 30.05
N VAL A 37 -17.67 5.54 29.17
CA VAL A 37 -17.33 6.93 29.53
C VAL A 37 -18.03 7.89 28.58
N ASP A 38 -18.19 9.13 29.00
CA ASP A 38 -18.66 10.20 28.13
C ASP A 38 -17.67 10.46 26.99
N LEU A 39 -18.16 10.92 25.83
CA LEU A 39 -17.31 11.21 24.70
C LEU A 39 -16.35 12.38 25.02
N PRO A 40 -15.08 12.29 24.64
CA PRO A 40 -14.08 13.31 24.88
C PRO A 40 -14.45 14.68 24.31
N GLU A 41 -14.29 15.73 25.10
CA GLU A 41 -14.52 17.12 24.69
C GLU A 41 -13.27 17.99 24.73
N SER A 42 -12.27 17.62 25.53
CA SER A 42 -11.00 18.34 25.68
C SER A 42 -9.91 17.43 26.26
N GLY A 43 -8.68 17.89 26.26
CA GLY A 43 -7.53 17.18 26.81
C GLY A 43 -6.99 16.09 25.87
N THR A 44 -6.12 15.26 26.42
CA THR A 44 -5.47 14.17 25.69
C THR A 44 -5.99 12.83 26.18
N TRP A 45 -6.43 12.00 25.22
CA TRP A 45 -7.05 10.71 25.49
C TRP A 45 -6.32 9.59 24.77
N LYS A 46 -6.09 8.49 25.46
CA LYS A 46 -5.66 7.24 24.88
C LYS A 46 -6.77 6.20 25.03
N VAL A 47 -7.23 5.63 23.93
CA VAL A 47 -8.33 4.67 23.87
C VAL A 47 -7.81 3.36 23.30
N THR A 48 -7.69 2.35 24.13
CA THR A 48 -7.20 1.04 23.72
C THR A 48 -8.30 -0.02 23.81
N GLY A 49 -8.12 -1.12 23.14
CA GLY A 49 -9.05 -2.26 23.23
C GLY A 49 -8.73 -3.32 22.20
N ALA A 50 -9.00 -4.57 22.57
CA ALA A 50 -8.80 -5.71 21.69
C ALA A 50 -9.69 -5.67 20.43
N ALA A 51 -9.41 -6.52 19.46
CA ALA A 51 -10.19 -6.62 18.23
C ALA A 51 -11.69 -6.80 18.51
N GLY A 52 -12.51 -5.91 17.98
CA GLY A 52 -13.97 -5.98 18.12
C GLY A 52 -14.58 -5.25 19.32
N THR A 53 -13.76 -4.62 20.17
CA THR A 53 -14.26 -3.82 21.31
C THR A 53 -14.79 -2.44 20.92
N GLY A 54 -14.60 -2.03 19.65
CA GLY A 54 -15.21 -0.83 19.12
C GLY A 54 -14.35 0.44 19.18
N VAL A 55 -13.01 0.34 19.34
CA VAL A 55 -12.12 1.52 19.39
C VAL A 55 -12.38 2.48 18.22
N SER A 56 -12.30 2.03 16.96
CA SER A 56 -12.59 2.91 15.82
C SER A 56 -14.01 3.50 15.85
N SER A 57 -14.98 2.76 16.38
CA SER A 57 -16.36 3.24 16.51
C SER A 57 -16.50 4.34 17.57
N PHE A 58 -15.78 4.21 18.67
CA PHE A 58 -15.68 5.25 19.70
C PHE A 58 -15.06 6.53 19.13
N LEU A 59 -13.98 6.38 18.35
CA LEU A 59 -13.33 7.50 17.68
C LEU A 59 -14.26 8.21 16.70
N ILE A 60 -15.04 7.45 15.91
CA ILE A 60 -16.03 8.01 14.99
C ILE A 60 -17.13 8.76 15.75
N ASP A 61 -17.64 8.20 16.86
CA ASP A 61 -18.62 8.87 17.70
C ASP A 61 -18.05 10.17 18.29
N THR A 62 -16.78 10.16 18.69
CA THR A 62 -16.06 11.37 19.13
C THR A 62 -15.93 12.42 18.03
N VAL A 63 -15.65 12.00 16.76
CA VAL A 63 -15.62 12.92 15.61
C VAL A 63 -16.98 13.58 15.42
N ILE A 64 -18.06 12.80 15.45
CA ILE A 64 -19.42 13.32 15.27
C ILE A 64 -19.77 14.30 16.41
N HIS A 65 -19.45 13.93 17.64
CA HIS A 65 -19.66 14.81 18.80
C HIS A 65 -18.88 16.13 18.67
N ALA A 66 -17.61 16.08 18.24
CA ALA A 66 -16.80 17.26 18.01
C ALA A 66 -17.36 18.15 16.89
N LEU A 67 -17.90 17.56 15.82
CA LEU A 67 -18.56 18.29 14.74
C LEU A 67 -19.85 19.00 15.22
N ASP A 68 -20.67 18.30 15.99
CA ASP A 68 -21.90 18.88 16.54
C ASP A 68 -21.59 20.03 17.50
N LYS A 69 -20.56 19.87 18.32
CA LYS A 69 -20.07 20.93 19.21
C LYS A 69 -19.53 22.13 18.41
N ALA A 70 -18.77 21.89 17.36
CA ALA A 70 -18.27 22.97 16.48
C ALA A 70 -19.44 23.76 15.84
N ARG A 71 -20.49 23.07 15.38
CA ARG A 71 -21.71 23.71 14.85
C ARG A 71 -22.42 24.57 15.90
N GLN A 72 -22.52 24.09 17.13
CA GLN A 72 -23.16 24.81 18.22
C GLN A 72 -22.39 26.04 18.67
N THR A 73 -21.06 25.95 18.68
CA THR A 73 -20.18 27.04 19.12
C THR A 73 -19.74 27.98 18.01
N GLY A 74 -20.05 27.67 16.75
CA GLY A 74 -19.59 28.44 15.58
C GLY A 74 -18.10 28.23 15.26
N ALA A 75 -17.47 27.19 15.79
CA ALA A 75 -16.09 26.86 15.48
C ALA A 75 -15.98 26.26 14.07
N ASP A 76 -14.84 26.48 13.41
CA ASP A 76 -14.60 25.97 12.06
C ASP A 76 -14.42 24.45 12.07
N PRO A 77 -15.31 23.67 11.42
CA PRO A 77 -15.15 22.22 11.30
C PRO A 77 -13.87 21.76 10.57
N SER A 78 -13.25 22.63 9.77
CA SER A 78 -11.98 22.32 9.10
C SER A 78 -10.80 22.17 10.08
N GLY A 79 -10.94 22.66 11.30
CA GLY A 79 -10.01 22.43 12.41
C GLY A 79 -10.07 21.04 13.03
N ILE A 80 -10.94 20.13 12.54
CA ILE A 80 -10.99 18.74 12.98
C ILE A 80 -10.19 17.86 12.01
N LEU A 81 -9.18 17.17 12.54
CA LEU A 81 -8.31 16.27 11.79
C LEU A 81 -8.47 14.83 12.29
N VAL A 82 -8.73 13.92 11.36
CA VAL A 82 -8.77 12.48 11.62
C VAL A 82 -7.62 11.82 10.85
N ILE A 83 -6.70 11.22 11.57
CA ILE A 83 -5.55 10.50 10.99
C ILE A 83 -5.88 9.02 10.88
N ALA A 84 -5.73 8.50 9.65
CA ALA A 84 -5.79 7.08 9.34
C ALA A 84 -4.41 6.58 8.88
N PRO A 85 -3.98 5.37 9.27
CA PRO A 85 -2.64 4.86 8.94
C PRO A 85 -2.48 4.52 7.45
N SER A 86 -3.57 4.26 6.73
CA SER A 86 -3.55 3.91 5.31
C SER A 86 -4.69 4.57 4.51
N LYS A 87 -4.58 4.51 3.17
CA LYS A 87 -5.64 4.97 2.27
C LYS A 87 -6.93 4.16 2.45
N GLU A 88 -6.80 2.87 2.67
CA GLU A 88 -7.90 1.92 2.86
C GLU A 88 -8.64 2.21 4.16
N SER A 89 -7.90 2.37 5.28
CA SER A 89 -8.47 2.77 6.57
C SER A 89 -9.17 4.12 6.46
N GLY A 90 -8.53 5.10 5.81
CA GLY A 90 -9.11 6.41 5.58
C GLY A 90 -10.37 6.36 4.71
N ALA A 91 -10.43 5.50 3.69
CA ALA A 91 -11.63 5.31 2.87
C ALA A 91 -12.77 4.68 3.68
N ARG A 92 -12.47 3.73 4.57
CA ARG A 92 -13.44 3.14 5.49
C ARG A 92 -14.01 4.20 6.44
N LEU A 93 -13.16 4.98 7.09
CA LEU A 93 -13.58 6.04 8.02
C LEU A 93 -14.44 7.10 7.31
N ARG A 94 -14.02 7.56 6.12
CA ARG A 94 -14.82 8.51 5.32
C ARG A 94 -16.19 7.97 4.99
N ARG A 95 -16.29 6.70 4.58
CA ARG A 95 -17.58 6.06 4.27
C ARG A 95 -18.46 6.00 5.50
N GLU A 96 -17.97 5.54 6.65
CA GLU A 96 -18.73 5.43 7.88
C GLU A 96 -19.18 6.82 8.40
N LEU A 97 -18.30 7.81 8.35
CA LEU A 97 -18.67 9.20 8.66
C LEU A 97 -19.74 9.75 7.70
N SER A 98 -19.59 9.52 6.38
CA SER A 98 -20.59 9.95 5.39
C SER A 98 -21.93 9.22 5.54
N GLU A 99 -21.92 8.00 6.02
CA GLU A 99 -23.16 7.24 6.31
C GLU A 99 -23.93 7.79 7.50
N ARG A 100 -23.23 8.40 8.43
CA ARG A 100 -23.81 8.92 9.68
C ARG A 100 -24.06 10.42 9.69
N LEU A 101 -23.40 11.16 8.81
CA LEU A 101 -23.50 12.61 8.66
C LEU A 101 -24.29 12.94 7.37
N GLU A 102 -25.61 12.98 7.44
CA GLU A 102 -26.49 13.11 6.26
C GLU A 102 -26.29 14.38 5.44
N ASP A 103 -25.90 15.51 6.04
CA ASP A 103 -25.79 16.83 5.42
C ASP A 103 -24.38 17.44 5.43
N TYR A 104 -23.33 16.63 5.68
CA TYR A 104 -22.00 17.13 5.81
C TYR A 104 -21.22 17.10 4.49
N ALA A 105 -21.36 18.13 3.68
CA ALA A 105 -20.45 18.41 2.57
C ALA A 105 -19.22 19.15 3.10
N ALA A 106 -18.20 18.41 3.57
CA ALA A 106 -16.94 19.01 3.95
C ALA A 106 -16.22 19.59 2.73
N GLN A 107 -15.92 20.88 2.74
CA GLN A 107 -15.12 21.52 1.69
C GLN A 107 -13.69 20.99 1.65
N THR A 108 -13.20 20.43 2.74
CA THR A 108 -11.87 19.79 2.84
C THR A 108 -11.98 18.40 3.45
N SER A 109 -11.13 17.47 3.00
CA SER A 109 -11.10 16.13 3.57
C SER A 109 -10.55 16.17 4.99
N MET A 110 -11.43 15.99 5.99
CA MET A 110 -11.05 15.91 7.40
C MET A 110 -10.25 14.61 7.69
N VAL A 111 -10.50 13.52 6.97
CA VAL A 111 -9.79 12.24 7.15
C VAL A 111 -8.60 12.17 6.20
N ARG A 112 -7.40 12.12 6.76
CA ARG A 112 -6.13 12.11 6.02
C ARG A 112 -5.19 11.02 6.54
N SER A 113 -4.27 10.56 5.69
CA SER A 113 -3.05 9.91 6.18
C SER A 113 -2.03 10.96 6.57
N VAL A 114 -1.07 10.60 7.42
CA VAL A 114 0.01 11.52 7.85
C VAL A 114 0.77 12.08 6.63
N HIS A 115 1.06 11.25 5.63
CA HIS A 115 1.72 11.69 4.39
C HIS A 115 0.86 12.67 3.58
N SER A 116 -0.47 12.44 3.50
CA SER A 116 -1.39 13.36 2.82
C SER A 116 -1.51 14.69 3.56
N LEU A 117 -1.45 14.68 4.88
CA LEU A 117 -1.40 15.88 5.69
C LEU A 117 -0.11 16.66 5.45
N ALA A 118 1.04 15.96 5.55
CA ALA A 118 2.35 16.56 5.33
C ALA A 118 2.47 17.19 3.92
N PHE A 119 1.99 16.50 2.90
CA PHE A 119 1.93 17.05 1.53
C PHE A 119 1.08 18.32 1.45
N ALA A 120 -0.10 18.33 2.09
CA ALA A 120 -0.97 19.50 2.08
C ALA A 120 -0.32 20.70 2.78
N LEU A 121 0.32 20.48 3.94
CA LEU A 121 1.03 21.54 4.69
C LEU A 121 2.20 22.10 3.89
N LEU A 122 3.03 21.25 3.28
CA LEU A 122 4.15 21.71 2.44
C LEU A 122 3.66 22.47 1.21
N ARG A 123 2.56 22.03 0.58
CA ARG A 123 2.00 22.67 -0.61
C ARG A 123 1.46 24.07 -0.33
N THR A 124 0.92 24.32 0.86
CA THR A 124 0.44 25.68 1.20
C THR A 124 1.57 26.68 1.38
N ALA A 125 2.77 26.21 1.73
CA ALA A 125 3.94 27.05 1.95
C ALA A 125 4.93 27.08 0.76
N ALA A 126 4.69 26.26 -0.26
CA ALA A 126 5.58 26.20 -1.41
C ALA A 126 5.23 27.30 -2.42
N GLU A 127 6.24 28.06 -2.86
CA GLU A 127 6.14 29.01 -3.97
C GLU A 127 6.15 28.30 -5.33
N GLU A 128 6.73 27.11 -5.39
CA GLU A 128 6.85 26.25 -6.58
C GLU A 128 6.01 24.98 -6.44
N GLU A 129 5.76 24.29 -7.55
CA GLU A 129 4.99 23.06 -7.58
C GLU A 129 5.72 21.92 -6.84
N LEU A 130 5.09 21.41 -5.79
CA LEU A 130 5.60 20.30 -4.99
C LEU A 130 5.35 18.97 -5.72
N ARG A 131 6.40 18.20 -5.95
CA ARG A 131 6.33 16.93 -6.66
C ARG A 131 6.53 15.74 -5.71
N LEU A 132 5.75 14.68 -5.91
CA LEU A 132 5.98 13.38 -5.29
C LEU A 132 6.83 12.50 -6.20
N ILE A 133 7.92 11.98 -5.66
CA ILE A 133 8.78 11.02 -6.34
C ILE A 133 8.18 9.62 -6.19
N THR A 134 8.03 8.92 -7.30
CA THR A 134 7.59 7.52 -7.31
C THR A 134 8.72 6.57 -6.89
N GLY A 135 8.35 5.36 -6.42
CA GLY A 135 9.36 4.35 -6.11
C GLY A 135 10.24 3.96 -7.31
N ALA A 136 9.69 3.99 -8.53
CA ALA A 136 10.46 3.73 -9.75
C ALA A 136 11.50 4.83 -10.04
N GLU A 137 11.15 6.10 -9.81
CA GLU A 137 12.08 7.21 -9.96
C GLU A 137 13.19 7.16 -8.90
N GLN A 138 12.85 6.77 -7.66
CA GLN A 138 13.86 6.53 -6.62
C GLN A 138 14.80 5.39 -6.99
N ASP A 139 14.24 4.26 -7.46
CA ASP A 139 15.04 3.12 -7.94
C ASP A 139 16.03 3.54 -9.03
N ALA A 140 15.60 4.39 -9.98
CA ALA A 140 16.46 4.86 -11.07
C ALA A 140 17.63 5.70 -10.54
N VAL A 141 17.36 6.68 -9.66
CA VAL A 141 18.43 7.52 -9.07
C VAL A 141 19.39 6.70 -8.21
N ILE A 142 18.85 5.79 -7.39
CA ILE A 142 19.69 4.92 -6.54
C ILE A 142 20.59 4.02 -7.42
N ARG A 143 20.07 3.46 -8.50
CA ARG A 143 20.84 2.64 -9.43
C ARG A 143 21.95 3.45 -10.12
N GLU A 144 21.64 4.65 -10.59
CA GLU A 144 22.62 5.54 -11.22
C GLU A 144 23.79 5.85 -10.28
N LEU A 145 23.49 6.21 -9.03
CA LEU A 145 24.53 6.46 -8.01
C LEU A 145 25.34 5.21 -7.68
N LEU A 146 24.69 4.04 -7.53
CA LEU A 146 25.39 2.78 -7.26
C LEU A 146 26.29 2.38 -8.42
N THR A 147 25.85 2.57 -9.67
CA THR A 147 26.68 2.32 -10.85
C THR A 147 27.90 3.23 -10.87
N GLY A 148 27.72 4.54 -10.63
CA GLY A 148 28.84 5.47 -10.52
C GLY A 148 29.85 5.07 -9.44
N GLN A 149 29.36 4.70 -8.23
CA GLN A 149 30.24 4.21 -7.16
C GLN A 149 30.98 2.92 -7.52
N ALA A 150 30.36 2.02 -8.28
CA ALA A 150 31.00 0.78 -8.75
C ALA A 150 32.10 1.06 -9.78
N GLU A 151 31.85 1.96 -10.75
CA GLU A 151 32.79 2.35 -11.80
C GLU A 151 33.96 3.12 -11.25
N ASP A 152 33.72 4.10 -10.36
CA ASP A 152 34.76 4.97 -9.78
C ASP A 152 35.54 4.30 -8.62
N GLY A 153 35.07 3.14 -8.16
CA GLY A 153 35.61 2.46 -6.97
C GLY A 153 35.39 3.22 -5.67
N HIS A 154 34.44 4.18 -5.65
CA HIS A 154 34.09 4.97 -4.48
C HIS A 154 33.01 4.26 -3.64
N GLY A 155 32.81 4.79 -2.42
CA GLY A 155 31.84 4.23 -1.45
C GLY A 155 32.48 3.22 -0.50
N SER A 156 32.00 3.22 0.74
CA SER A 156 32.52 2.38 1.84
C SER A 156 31.88 1.00 1.89
N TRP A 157 31.37 0.52 0.74
CA TRP A 157 30.75 -0.82 0.67
C TRP A 157 31.76 -1.92 0.98
N PRO A 158 31.40 -2.92 1.82
CA PRO A 158 32.23 -4.09 2.04
C PRO A 158 32.65 -4.77 0.73
N ALA A 159 33.87 -5.26 0.66
CA ALA A 159 34.45 -5.83 -0.57
C ALA A 159 33.57 -6.94 -1.17
N GLU A 160 33.00 -7.79 -0.30
CA GLU A 160 32.08 -8.88 -0.69
C GLU A 160 30.76 -8.40 -1.28
N MET A 161 30.36 -7.14 -1.02
CA MET A 161 29.11 -6.56 -1.51
C MET A 161 29.26 -5.73 -2.79
N ARG A 162 30.48 -5.34 -3.14
CA ARG A 162 30.73 -4.53 -4.34
C ARG A 162 30.18 -5.12 -5.63
N PRO A 163 30.28 -6.45 -5.88
CA PRO A 163 29.67 -7.05 -7.06
C PRO A 163 28.14 -6.97 -7.10
N ALA A 164 27.50 -6.72 -5.94
CA ALA A 164 26.04 -6.62 -5.85
C ALA A 164 25.49 -5.22 -6.21
N LEU A 165 26.34 -4.19 -6.29
CA LEU A 165 25.91 -2.81 -6.51
C LEU A 165 25.19 -2.62 -7.86
N GLU A 166 25.56 -3.38 -8.87
CA GLU A 166 24.98 -3.33 -10.21
C GLU A 166 23.63 -4.06 -10.31
N TYR A 167 23.27 -4.89 -9.31
CA TYR A 167 22.01 -5.64 -9.37
C TYR A 167 20.80 -4.83 -8.96
N VAL A 168 19.75 -4.87 -9.78
CA VAL A 168 18.45 -4.21 -9.51
C VAL A 168 17.86 -4.60 -8.15
N GLY A 169 18.08 -5.86 -7.73
CA GLY A 169 17.62 -6.36 -6.43
C GLY A 169 18.26 -5.65 -5.26
N PHE A 170 19.57 -5.34 -5.36
CA PHE A 170 20.31 -4.60 -4.33
C PHE A 170 19.79 -3.16 -4.21
N ALA A 171 19.62 -2.46 -5.33
CA ALA A 171 19.10 -1.10 -5.34
C ALA A 171 17.72 -0.99 -4.66
N ARG A 172 16.81 -1.95 -4.93
CA ARG A 172 15.50 -2.03 -4.26
C ARG A 172 15.61 -2.26 -2.77
N GLN A 173 16.46 -3.20 -2.34
CA GLN A 173 16.69 -3.46 -0.92
C GLN A 173 17.28 -2.25 -0.20
N LEU A 174 18.24 -1.58 -0.85
CA LEU A 174 18.82 -0.35 -0.33
C LEU A 174 17.76 0.74 -0.20
N ARG A 175 16.97 1.00 -1.24
CA ARG A 175 15.86 1.95 -1.15
C ARG A 175 14.96 1.66 0.04
N ASP A 176 14.51 0.41 0.18
CA ASP A 176 13.63 0.02 1.28
C ASP A 176 14.28 0.21 2.64
N PHE A 177 15.58 -0.07 2.76
CA PHE A 177 16.37 0.20 3.96
C PHE A 177 16.43 1.69 4.28
N LEU A 178 16.74 2.54 3.29
CA LEU A 178 16.82 3.99 3.46
C LEU A 178 15.45 4.59 3.85
N LEU A 179 14.35 4.15 3.22
CA LEU A 179 13.01 4.57 3.59
C LEU A 179 12.68 4.19 5.05
N ARG A 180 13.01 2.95 5.47
CA ARG A 180 12.84 2.53 6.88
C ARG A 180 13.67 3.36 7.86
N SER A 181 14.86 3.81 7.44
CA SER A 181 15.69 4.67 8.25
C SER A 181 15.07 6.05 8.43
N ILE A 182 14.61 6.67 7.37
CA ILE A 182 13.91 7.97 7.38
C ILE A 182 12.63 7.89 8.24
N GLU A 183 11.82 6.85 8.11
CA GLU A 183 10.60 6.62 8.92
C GLU A 183 10.89 6.43 10.42
N ARG A 184 12.14 6.09 10.77
CA ARG A 184 12.63 6.02 12.14
C ARG A 184 13.35 7.28 12.61
N SER A 185 13.33 8.33 11.80
CA SER A 185 14.07 9.58 12.03
C SER A 185 15.58 9.38 12.14
N LEU A 186 16.14 8.38 11.42
CA LEU A 186 17.56 8.12 11.34
C LEU A 186 18.12 8.78 10.08
N GLY A 187 19.03 9.74 10.28
CA GLY A 187 19.77 10.37 9.20
C GLY A 187 21.08 9.63 8.85
N PRO A 188 21.85 10.16 7.86
CA PRO A 188 23.13 9.57 7.45
C PRO A 188 24.10 9.30 8.60
N GLY A 189 24.30 10.29 9.47
CA GLY A 189 25.20 10.17 10.62
C GLY A 189 24.75 9.15 11.67
N ASP A 190 23.43 8.95 11.82
CA ASP A 190 22.92 7.92 12.73
C ASP A 190 23.20 6.52 12.20
N LEU A 191 23.04 6.31 10.88
CA LEU A 191 23.35 5.03 10.25
C LEU A 191 24.82 4.68 10.35
N GLU A 192 25.72 5.66 10.14
CA GLU A 192 27.17 5.49 10.28
C GLU A 192 27.52 5.12 11.73
N ARG A 193 27.01 5.86 12.70
CA ARG A 193 27.22 5.61 14.13
C ARG A 193 26.70 4.22 14.53
N LEU A 194 25.46 3.88 14.20
CA LEU A 194 24.88 2.57 14.51
C LEU A 194 25.63 1.43 13.80
N GLY A 195 26.09 1.66 12.56
CA GLY A 195 26.91 0.69 11.83
C GLY A 195 28.23 0.40 12.54
N ALA A 196 28.89 1.43 13.05
CA ALA A 196 30.13 1.29 13.83
C ALA A 196 29.88 0.62 15.20
N GLU A 197 28.86 1.07 15.95
CA GLU A 197 28.51 0.53 17.28
C GLU A 197 28.13 -0.95 17.25
N HIS A 198 27.44 -1.39 16.19
CA HIS A 198 26.95 -2.76 16.08
C HIS A 198 27.77 -3.67 15.15
N GLY A 199 28.92 -3.20 14.66
CA GLY A 199 29.74 -3.96 13.72
C GLY A 199 29.01 -4.29 12.41
N ARG A 200 28.19 -3.38 11.92
CA ARG A 200 27.41 -3.53 10.68
C ARG A 200 27.91 -2.57 9.58
N PRO A 201 29.00 -2.92 8.88
CA PRO A 201 29.61 -2.03 7.89
C PRO A 201 28.64 -1.64 6.76
N MET A 202 27.69 -2.49 6.42
CA MET A 202 26.63 -2.17 5.48
C MET A 202 25.76 -0.98 5.90
N TRP A 203 25.53 -0.79 7.20
CA TRP A 203 24.75 0.36 7.69
C TRP A 203 25.55 1.65 7.58
N SER A 204 26.85 1.58 7.86
CA SER A 204 27.74 2.75 7.70
C SER A 204 27.81 3.16 6.22
N ALA A 205 28.02 2.21 5.32
CA ALA A 205 28.04 2.46 3.87
C ALA A 205 26.71 3.03 3.37
N ALA A 206 25.58 2.50 3.85
CA ALA A 206 24.25 3.03 3.53
C ALA A 206 24.05 4.46 4.06
N GLY A 207 24.65 4.82 5.19
CA GLY A 207 24.64 6.18 5.73
C GLY A 207 25.39 7.16 4.82
N GLU A 208 26.60 6.80 4.37
CA GLU A 208 27.35 7.59 3.40
C GLU A 208 26.60 7.74 2.08
N PHE A 209 26.03 6.65 1.58
CA PHE A 209 25.20 6.66 0.38
C PHE A 209 23.98 7.56 0.53
N LEU A 210 23.28 7.52 1.67
CA LEU A 210 22.13 8.39 1.94
C LEU A 210 22.52 9.87 1.87
N ARG A 211 23.69 10.24 2.41
CA ARG A 211 24.22 11.61 2.34
C ARG A 211 24.46 12.05 0.91
N GLU A 212 25.01 11.18 0.07
CA GLU A 212 25.21 11.44 -1.35
C GLU A 212 23.87 11.59 -2.08
N TYR A 213 22.95 10.66 -1.85
CA TYR A 213 21.60 10.69 -2.40
C TYR A 213 20.85 11.99 -2.06
N GLU A 214 20.88 12.42 -0.80
CA GLU A 214 20.27 13.67 -0.36
C GLU A 214 20.89 14.90 -1.08
N ARG A 215 22.21 14.92 -1.26
CA ARG A 215 22.90 16.01 -2.01
C ARG A 215 22.46 16.06 -3.47
N VAL A 216 22.38 14.93 -4.13
CA VAL A 216 21.95 14.83 -5.54
C VAL A 216 20.51 15.26 -5.68
N GLN A 217 19.65 14.86 -4.76
CA GLN A 217 18.23 15.27 -4.76
C GLN A 217 18.09 16.79 -4.58
N LEU A 218 18.83 17.39 -3.67
CA LEU A 218 18.82 18.85 -3.45
C LEU A 218 19.28 19.64 -4.69
N LEU A 219 20.23 19.10 -5.46
CA LEU A 219 20.77 19.78 -6.64
C LEU A 219 19.92 19.58 -7.89
N SER A 220 19.34 18.40 -8.06
CA SER A 220 18.67 18.01 -9.32
C SER A 220 17.15 18.20 -9.29
N ARG A 221 16.53 18.17 -8.13
CA ARG A 221 15.09 18.12 -7.96
C ARG A 221 14.61 18.83 -6.69
N ALA A 222 14.91 20.13 -6.59
CA ALA A 222 14.34 20.98 -5.55
C ALA A 222 12.80 20.78 -5.48
N HIS A 223 12.23 20.70 -4.28
CA HIS A 223 10.81 20.51 -4.02
C HIS A 223 10.21 19.14 -4.44
N SER A 224 11.06 18.12 -4.65
CA SER A 224 10.61 16.74 -4.90
C SER A 224 10.85 15.87 -3.66
N TYR A 225 9.82 15.15 -3.20
CA TYR A 225 9.87 14.37 -1.96
C TYR A 225 9.32 12.96 -2.18
N SER A 226 9.92 11.97 -1.56
CA SER A 226 9.28 10.69 -1.31
C SER A 226 8.24 10.81 -0.20
N ALA A 227 7.37 9.82 -0.06
CA ALA A 227 6.36 9.82 1.00
C ALA A 227 6.97 9.95 2.41
N ALA A 228 8.08 9.25 2.70
CA ALA A 228 8.75 9.30 3.99
C ALA A 228 9.42 10.67 4.25
N GLU A 229 9.99 11.29 3.24
CA GLU A 229 10.66 12.60 3.33
C GLU A 229 9.67 13.74 3.59
N LEU A 230 8.40 13.63 3.11
CA LEU A 230 7.38 14.64 3.37
C LEU A 230 7.19 14.94 4.86
N VAL A 231 7.09 13.89 5.67
CA VAL A 231 6.85 14.05 7.12
C VAL A 231 8.07 14.70 7.77
N THR A 232 9.26 14.26 7.41
CA THR A 232 10.52 14.83 7.88
C THR A 232 10.66 16.32 7.48
N ALA A 233 10.27 16.67 6.25
CA ALA A 233 10.31 18.04 5.76
C ALA A 233 9.36 18.98 6.53
N VAL A 234 8.19 18.48 6.97
CA VAL A 234 7.27 19.25 7.85
C VAL A 234 7.88 19.41 9.24
N LEU A 235 8.45 18.34 9.83
CA LEU A 235 9.09 18.39 11.15
C LEU A 235 10.26 19.37 11.20
N GLN A 236 10.97 19.58 10.08
CA GLN A 236 12.03 20.59 9.95
C GLN A 236 11.51 22.03 9.83
N ARG A 237 10.19 22.21 9.63
CA ARG A 237 9.51 23.50 9.47
C ARG A 237 8.37 23.65 10.47
N PRO A 238 8.64 23.75 11.77
CA PRO A 238 7.58 23.76 12.81
C PRO A 238 6.61 24.94 12.71
N GLN A 239 7.00 26.02 12.00
CA GLN A 239 6.11 27.13 11.70
C GLN A 239 4.86 26.70 10.90
N LEU A 240 4.96 25.71 10.00
CA LEU A 240 3.83 25.20 9.22
C LEU A 240 2.72 24.62 10.11
N LEU A 241 3.12 23.98 11.22
CA LEU A 241 2.16 23.42 12.18
C LEU A 241 1.44 24.51 12.97
N ARG A 242 2.13 25.64 13.23
CA ARG A 242 1.56 26.78 13.97
C ARG A 242 0.62 27.63 13.11
N GLU A 243 0.90 27.73 11.82
CA GLU A 243 0.06 28.48 10.85
C GLU A 243 -1.22 27.74 10.50
N HIS A 244 -1.25 26.41 10.71
CA HIS A 244 -2.41 25.57 10.41
C HIS A 244 -2.81 24.73 11.64
N PRO A 245 -3.28 25.37 12.73
CA PRO A 245 -3.64 24.66 13.94
C PRO A 245 -4.92 23.85 13.76
N PHE A 246 -4.90 22.60 14.24
CA PHE A 246 -6.09 21.77 14.40
C PHE A 246 -6.54 21.82 15.86
N HIS A 247 -7.79 22.18 16.10
CA HIS A 247 -8.32 22.19 17.47
C HIS A 247 -8.72 20.80 17.98
N THR A 248 -8.95 19.85 17.06
CA THR A 248 -9.28 18.46 17.38
C THR A 248 -8.46 17.53 16.50
N ILE A 249 -7.72 16.60 17.11
CA ILE A 249 -6.91 15.61 16.43
C ILE A 249 -7.34 14.22 16.90
N ILE A 250 -7.78 13.37 15.98
CA ILE A 250 -8.20 12.00 16.28
C ILE A 250 -7.35 11.06 15.43
N VAL A 251 -6.74 10.04 16.06
CA VAL A 251 -5.82 9.09 15.42
C VAL A 251 -6.39 7.69 15.58
N ASP A 252 -6.79 7.06 14.48
CA ASP A 252 -7.25 5.67 14.46
C ASP A 252 -6.10 4.73 14.10
N ASP A 253 -6.14 3.51 14.66
CA ASP A 253 -5.11 2.47 14.43
C ASP A 253 -3.67 2.98 14.64
N ALA A 254 -3.44 3.71 15.72
CA ALA A 254 -2.16 4.39 16.01
C ALA A 254 -0.96 3.43 16.12
N GLN A 255 -1.18 2.14 16.40
CA GLN A 255 -0.15 1.09 16.40
C GLN A 255 0.45 0.82 15.01
N LEU A 256 -0.19 1.32 13.95
CA LEU A 256 0.25 1.15 12.57
C LEU A 256 1.06 2.33 12.02
N LEU A 257 1.26 3.36 12.84
CA LEU A 257 2.07 4.52 12.48
C LEU A 257 3.56 4.22 12.63
N ASP A 258 4.37 4.81 11.77
CA ASP A 258 5.82 4.86 11.93
C ASP A 258 6.25 5.91 12.97
N PRO A 259 7.48 5.84 13.52
CA PRO A 259 7.94 6.77 14.55
C PRO A 259 7.95 8.24 14.11
N THR A 260 8.24 8.53 12.84
CA THR A 260 8.28 9.90 12.31
C THR A 260 6.86 10.49 12.22
N ALA A 261 5.88 9.68 11.80
CA ALA A 261 4.48 10.03 11.84
C ALA A 261 3.99 10.29 13.27
N GLY A 262 4.38 9.42 14.21
CA GLY A 262 4.06 9.61 15.64
C GLY A 262 4.69 10.88 16.22
N LYS A 263 5.90 11.24 15.79
CA LYS A 263 6.56 12.49 16.18
C LYS A 263 5.79 13.72 15.66
N LEU A 264 5.34 13.69 14.41
CA LEU A 264 4.53 14.78 13.85
C LEU A 264 3.25 15.01 14.67
N ILE A 265 2.54 13.96 15.05
CA ILE A 265 1.32 14.08 15.86
C ILE A 265 1.65 14.65 17.24
N ARG A 266 2.75 14.25 17.88
CA ARG A 266 3.19 14.81 19.15
C ARG A 266 3.53 16.31 19.08
N GLU A 267 4.11 16.77 17.97
CA GLU A 267 4.40 18.20 17.75
C GLU A 267 3.12 19.02 17.51
N MET A 268 2.05 18.40 17.00
CA MET A 268 0.77 19.06 16.79
C MET A 268 -0.12 19.07 18.04
N ALA A 269 -0.02 18.03 18.86
CA ALA A 269 -0.88 17.80 20.01
C ALA A 269 -0.98 18.99 21.00
N PRO A 270 0.10 19.73 21.35
CA PRO A 270 0.03 20.86 22.30
C PRO A 270 -0.81 22.04 21.81
N GLN A 271 -1.13 22.11 20.52
CA GLN A 271 -1.92 23.20 19.93
C GLN A 271 -3.41 22.84 19.83
N ALA A 272 -3.76 21.58 20.05
CA ALA A 272 -5.13 21.09 19.96
C ALA A 272 -5.84 21.15 21.32
N ASN A 273 -7.13 21.47 21.30
CA ASN A 273 -7.97 21.40 22.49
C ASN A 273 -8.32 19.96 22.88
N LEU A 274 -8.42 19.09 21.86
CA LEU A 274 -8.75 17.68 22.03
C LEU A 274 -7.81 16.83 21.16
N VAL A 275 -7.14 15.86 21.77
CA VAL A 275 -6.38 14.83 21.08
C VAL A 275 -6.83 13.45 21.55
N VAL A 276 -7.27 12.60 20.62
CA VAL A 276 -7.67 11.24 20.95
C VAL A 276 -6.87 10.27 20.08
N VAL A 277 -6.09 9.39 20.72
CA VAL A 277 -5.28 8.38 20.06
C VAL A 277 -5.85 7.00 20.38
N GLY A 278 -6.29 6.27 19.37
CA GLY A 278 -6.90 4.96 19.54
C GLY A 278 -6.21 3.85 18.79
N GLY A 279 -6.31 2.62 19.31
CA GLY A 279 -5.78 1.45 18.67
C GLY A 279 -5.61 0.24 19.58
N ASP A 280 -4.96 -0.79 19.01
CA ASP A 280 -4.59 -2.02 19.70
C ASP A 280 -3.13 -2.35 19.40
N ALA A 281 -2.28 -2.28 20.43
CA ALA A 281 -0.85 -2.51 20.29
C ALA A 281 -0.51 -3.92 19.77
N ASP A 282 -1.37 -4.91 20.01
CA ASP A 282 -1.19 -6.30 19.58
C ASP A 282 -1.56 -6.52 18.10
N GLN A 283 -2.21 -5.53 17.47
CA GLN A 283 -2.52 -5.53 16.04
C GLN A 283 -1.47 -4.75 15.19
N SER A 284 -0.24 -4.61 15.66
CA SER A 284 0.86 -3.95 14.93
C SER A 284 1.43 -4.87 13.84
N VAL A 285 0.71 -5.02 12.72
CA VAL A 285 1.02 -5.96 11.64
C VAL A 285 1.92 -5.40 10.54
N PHE A 286 2.23 -4.10 10.54
CA PHE A 286 3.04 -3.44 9.51
C PHE A 286 4.45 -3.05 9.96
N ALA A 287 5.04 -3.80 10.91
CA ALA A 287 6.40 -3.56 11.36
C ALA A 287 7.43 -3.60 10.19
N PHE A 288 7.20 -4.45 9.19
CA PHE A 288 8.01 -4.51 7.96
C PHE A 288 7.90 -3.24 7.08
N ARG A 289 6.87 -2.42 7.28
CA ARG A 289 6.69 -1.09 6.67
C ARG A 289 7.04 0.05 7.62
N GLY A 290 7.81 -0.19 8.67
CA GLY A 290 8.23 0.82 9.62
C GLY A 290 7.26 1.12 10.76
N ALA A 291 6.05 0.54 10.78
CA ALA A 291 5.09 0.76 11.86
C ALA A 291 5.63 0.33 13.22
N SER A 292 5.26 1.07 14.26
CA SER A 292 5.67 0.80 15.63
C SER A 292 4.54 1.11 16.62
N SER A 293 4.16 0.13 17.41
CA SER A 293 3.17 0.33 18.48
C SER A 293 3.65 1.22 19.63
N ARG A 294 4.93 1.62 19.63
CA ARG A 294 5.49 2.49 20.68
C ARG A 294 4.76 3.82 20.79
N PHE A 295 4.38 4.40 19.63
CA PHE A 295 3.64 5.66 19.66
C PHE A 295 2.35 5.54 20.50
N LEU A 296 1.55 4.50 20.26
CA LEU A 296 0.32 4.26 21.01
C LEU A 296 0.59 3.93 22.50
N ARG A 297 1.58 3.06 22.76
CA ARG A 297 1.91 2.67 24.15
C ARG A 297 2.41 3.83 24.99
N ASP A 298 3.31 4.63 24.42
CA ASP A 298 4.05 5.69 25.10
C ASP A 298 3.38 7.07 24.91
N PHE A 299 2.16 7.12 24.36
CA PHE A 299 1.45 8.39 24.17
C PHE A 299 1.04 8.94 25.55
N PRO A 300 1.50 10.15 25.91
CA PRO A 300 1.10 10.78 27.17
C PRO A 300 -0.37 11.23 27.04
N ALA A 301 -1.22 10.73 27.91
CA ALA A 301 -2.64 11.05 27.92
C ALA A 301 -3.10 11.43 29.32
N ASP A 302 -3.99 12.43 29.41
CA ASP A 302 -4.67 12.81 30.67
C ASP A 302 -5.67 11.73 31.07
N HIS A 303 -6.24 11.04 30.05
CA HIS A 303 -7.21 9.97 30.21
C HIS A 303 -6.76 8.74 29.41
N ASP A 304 -6.61 7.61 30.09
CA ASP A 304 -6.25 6.32 29.47
C ASP A 304 -7.41 5.34 29.73
N ILE A 305 -8.10 4.95 28.67
CA ILE A 305 -9.26 4.06 28.75
C ILE A 305 -9.03 2.81 27.92
N GLU A 306 -9.45 1.67 28.48
CA GLU A 306 -9.48 0.39 27.77
C GLU A 306 -10.93 -0.06 27.55
N LEU A 307 -11.31 -0.27 26.29
CA LEU A 307 -12.59 -0.85 25.92
C LEU A 307 -12.48 -2.37 26.00
N THR A 308 -13.20 -2.98 26.93
CA THR A 308 -13.06 -4.41 27.22
C THR A 308 -14.18 -5.28 26.66
N GLU A 309 -15.35 -4.69 26.35
CA GLU A 309 -16.52 -5.43 25.86
C GLU A 309 -16.43 -5.71 24.36
N PRO A 310 -16.28 -6.99 23.94
CA PRO A 310 -16.25 -7.32 22.51
C PRO A 310 -17.68 -7.30 21.94
N HIS A 311 -17.90 -6.51 20.91
CA HIS A 311 -19.17 -6.48 20.14
C HIS A 311 -19.22 -7.56 19.04
N ARG A 312 -18.18 -8.38 18.90
CA ARG A 312 -18.11 -9.51 17.98
C ARG A 312 -17.99 -10.79 18.76
N THR A 313 -18.81 -11.79 18.46
CA THR A 313 -18.71 -13.10 19.07
C THR A 313 -17.40 -13.77 18.61
N PRO A 314 -16.48 -14.12 19.52
CA PRO A 314 -15.29 -14.85 19.14
C PRO A 314 -15.67 -16.24 18.59
N THR A 315 -15.20 -16.54 17.40
CA THR A 315 -15.31 -17.90 16.84
C THR A 315 -14.11 -18.71 17.31
N PRO A 316 -14.30 -19.95 17.83
CA PRO A 316 -13.17 -20.81 18.21
C PRO A 316 -12.20 -21.02 17.05
N ALA A 317 -10.90 -20.83 17.30
CA ALA A 317 -9.87 -21.11 16.31
C ALA A 317 -9.74 -22.63 16.11
N CYS A 318 -9.68 -23.04 14.84
CA CYS A 318 -9.37 -24.42 14.47
C CYS A 318 -8.01 -24.44 13.77
N ILE A 319 -7.09 -25.27 14.21
CA ILE A 319 -5.76 -25.44 13.63
C ILE A 319 -5.74 -26.74 12.82
N SER A 320 -5.37 -26.63 11.54
CA SER A 320 -5.16 -27.80 10.68
C SER A 320 -3.70 -27.85 10.25
N ILE A 321 -3.04 -28.99 10.49
CA ILE A 321 -1.68 -29.24 10.06
C ILE A 321 -1.73 -30.13 8.82
N VAL A 322 -1.02 -29.74 7.78
CA VAL A 322 -0.99 -30.44 6.48
C VAL A 322 0.45 -30.67 6.05
N ASP A 323 0.65 -31.63 5.17
CA ASP A 323 1.95 -32.13 4.71
C ASP A 323 2.47 -31.46 3.43
N SER A 324 1.62 -30.70 2.76
CA SER A 324 1.99 -30.05 1.50
C SER A 324 1.16 -28.81 1.20
N ASP A 325 1.70 -27.89 0.39
CA ASP A 325 1.01 -26.67 -0.07
C ASP A 325 -0.22 -26.99 -0.92
N GLY A 326 -0.19 -28.07 -1.70
CA GLY A 326 -1.36 -28.53 -2.44
C GLY A 326 -2.52 -28.86 -1.51
N ARG A 327 -2.23 -29.70 -0.50
CA ARG A 327 -3.20 -30.09 0.52
C ARG A 327 -3.69 -28.89 1.35
N LEU A 328 -2.81 -27.95 1.65
CA LEU A 328 -3.19 -26.71 2.33
C LEU A 328 -4.29 -25.98 1.55
N ARG A 329 -4.06 -25.79 0.25
CA ARG A 329 -5.02 -25.09 -0.62
C ARG A 329 -6.35 -25.83 -0.73
N ASP A 330 -6.31 -27.15 -0.81
CA ASP A 330 -7.53 -27.98 -0.86
C ASP A 330 -8.32 -27.90 0.44
N VAL A 331 -7.65 -27.96 1.59
CA VAL A 331 -8.28 -27.81 2.91
C VAL A 331 -8.94 -26.44 3.05
N VAL A 332 -8.24 -25.37 2.64
CA VAL A 332 -8.81 -24.02 2.66
C VAL A 332 -10.05 -23.94 1.77
N ALA A 333 -9.97 -24.40 0.51
CA ALA A 333 -11.09 -24.35 -0.41
C ALA A 333 -12.31 -25.13 0.09
N ASN A 334 -12.08 -26.33 0.63
CA ASN A 334 -13.13 -27.14 1.23
C ASN A 334 -13.76 -26.46 2.45
N THR A 335 -12.93 -25.87 3.34
CA THR A 335 -13.43 -25.18 4.53
C THR A 335 -14.29 -23.98 4.15
N VAL A 336 -13.84 -23.16 3.19
CA VAL A 336 -14.60 -22.01 2.68
C VAL A 336 -15.95 -22.45 2.09
N ARG A 337 -15.96 -23.53 1.27
CA ARG A 337 -17.21 -24.08 0.71
C ARG A 337 -18.16 -24.58 1.79
N ARG A 338 -17.65 -25.32 2.77
CA ARG A 338 -18.47 -25.84 3.86
C ARG A 338 -19.10 -24.73 4.68
N ARG A 339 -18.37 -23.68 5.01
CA ARG A 339 -18.89 -22.51 5.71
C ARG A 339 -20.03 -21.84 4.94
N HIS A 340 -19.94 -21.79 3.63
CA HIS A 340 -21.02 -21.25 2.81
C HIS A 340 -22.22 -22.20 2.71
N LEU A 341 -21.96 -23.47 2.39
CA LEU A 341 -23.01 -24.43 2.06
C LEU A 341 -23.73 -25.02 3.30
N GLU A 342 -22.96 -25.28 4.35
CA GLU A 342 -23.47 -25.92 5.59
C GLU A 342 -23.93 -24.85 6.60
N ASP A 343 -23.11 -23.80 6.80
CA ASP A 343 -23.39 -22.78 7.81
C ASP A 343 -24.14 -21.55 7.24
N GLY A 344 -24.39 -21.49 5.94
CA GLY A 344 -25.12 -20.41 5.28
C GLY A 344 -24.36 -19.07 5.24
N VAL A 345 -23.06 -19.06 5.52
CA VAL A 345 -22.26 -17.82 5.56
C VAL A 345 -22.12 -17.25 4.15
N PRO A 346 -22.58 -16.02 3.87
CA PRO A 346 -22.40 -15.41 2.56
C PRO A 346 -20.91 -15.25 2.20
N TRP A 347 -20.54 -15.48 0.93
CA TRP A 347 -19.17 -15.40 0.45
C TRP A 347 -18.45 -14.11 0.86
N ARG A 348 -19.15 -12.97 0.85
CA ARG A 348 -18.60 -11.66 1.22
C ARG A 348 -18.15 -11.53 2.68
N TYR A 349 -18.52 -12.47 3.54
CA TYR A 349 -18.13 -12.50 4.94
C TYR A 349 -17.04 -13.53 5.23
N ILE A 350 -16.49 -14.18 4.20
CA ILE A 350 -15.40 -15.13 4.31
C ILE A 350 -14.13 -14.49 3.74
N ALA A 351 -13.09 -14.38 4.56
CA ALA A 351 -11.78 -13.90 4.13
C ALA A 351 -10.75 -15.03 4.17
N VAL A 352 -9.93 -15.13 3.13
CA VAL A 352 -8.75 -16.00 3.08
C VAL A 352 -7.52 -15.13 3.14
N ILE A 353 -6.75 -15.24 4.22
CA ILE A 353 -5.53 -14.47 4.45
C ILE A 353 -4.33 -15.36 4.15
N VAL A 354 -3.44 -14.91 3.28
CA VAL A 354 -2.22 -15.59 2.90
C VAL A 354 -1.00 -14.85 3.47
N ARG A 355 0.12 -15.57 3.61
CA ARG A 355 1.34 -15.02 4.21
C ARG A 355 2.06 -14.04 3.28
N SER A 356 2.00 -14.27 1.98
CA SER A 356 2.68 -13.44 0.98
C SER A 356 1.78 -13.15 -0.22
N THR A 357 2.08 -12.06 -0.94
CA THR A 357 1.38 -11.71 -2.19
C THR A 357 1.59 -12.76 -3.28
N GLY A 358 2.74 -13.46 -3.28
CA GLY A 358 3.03 -14.55 -4.22
C GLY A 358 2.06 -15.74 -4.09
N ASP A 359 1.49 -15.95 -2.91
CA ASP A 359 0.54 -17.04 -2.66
C ASP A 359 -0.87 -16.74 -3.20
N ILE A 360 -1.20 -15.45 -3.43
CA ILE A 360 -2.52 -15.00 -3.84
C ILE A 360 -2.94 -15.67 -5.17
N GLY A 361 -2.04 -15.67 -6.16
CA GLY A 361 -2.34 -16.22 -7.48
C GLY A 361 -2.70 -17.71 -7.45
N GLN A 362 -1.97 -18.50 -6.68
CA GLN A 362 -2.23 -19.94 -6.53
C GLN A 362 -3.50 -20.21 -5.74
N MET A 363 -3.68 -19.54 -4.60
CA MET A 363 -4.88 -19.67 -3.77
C MET A 363 -6.15 -19.28 -4.56
N ARG A 364 -6.10 -18.18 -5.30
CA ARG A 364 -7.19 -17.77 -6.19
C ARG A 364 -7.58 -18.85 -7.19
N ARG A 365 -6.60 -19.44 -7.88
CA ARG A 365 -6.87 -20.52 -8.87
C ARG A 365 -7.55 -21.72 -8.21
N THR A 366 -7.08 -22.13 -7.03
CA THR A 366 -7.67 -23.25 -6.29
C THR A 366 -9.10 -22.96 -5.86
N LEU A 367 -9.37 -21.76 -5.32
CA LEU A 367 -10.72 -21.36 -4.89
C LEU A 367 -11.69 -21.30 -6.08
N LEU A 368 -11.27 -20.70 -7.21
CA LEU A 368 -12.08 -20.64 -8.43
C LEU A 368 -12.35 -22.03 -9.01
N ALA A 369 -11.34 -22.92 -9.04
CA ALA A 369 -11.51 -24.31 -9.47
C ALA A 369 -12.48 -25.09 -8.55
N ALA A 370 -12.55 -24.74 -7.27
CA ALA A 370 -13.52 -25.28 -6.33
C ALA A 370 -14.91 -24.63 -6.40
N GLY A 371 -15.15 -23.69 -7.34
CA GLY A 371 -16.42 -22.99 -7.50
C GLY A 371 -16.67 -21.87 -6.48
N VAL A 372 -15.62 -21.38 -5.81
CA VAL A 372 -15.72 -20.27 -4.86
C VAL A 372 -15.46 -18.95 -5.59
N PRO A 373 -16.44 -18.01 -5.62
CA PRO A 373 -16.20 -16.68 -6.19
C PRO A 373 -15.19 -15.91 -5.33
N VAL A 374 -14.16 -15.34 -5.97
CA VAL A 374 -13.08 -14.63 -5.29
C VAL A 374 -13.04 -13.19 -5.70
N HIS A 375 -12.99 -12.29 -4.70
CA HIS A 375 -12.68 -10.89 -4.89
C HIS A 375 -11.28 -10.60 -4.32
N ILE A 376 -10.45 -9.94 -5.12
CA ILE A 376 -9.11 -9.49 -4.72
C ILE A 376 -9.07 -7.97 -4.90
N SER A 377 -8.55 -7.25 -3.91
CA SER A 377 -8.36 -5.81 -4.05
C SER A 377 -7.41 -5.51 -5.21
N PRO A 378 -7.70 -4.50 -6.05
CA PRO A 378 -6.77 -4.08 -7.10
C PRO A 378 -5.36 -3.73 -6.59
N THR A 379 -5.25 -3.31 -5.33
CA THR A 379 -3.96 -3.00 -4.68
C THR A 379 -3.13 -4.23 -4.33
N ASP A 380 -3.77 -5.40 -4.25
CA ASP A 380 -3.11 -6.67 -3.89
C ASP A 380 -2.67 -7.47 -5.13
N VAL A 381 -2.97 -6.97 -6.32
CA VAL A 381 -2.57 -7.59 -7.59
C VAL A 381 -1.17 -7.10 -7.95
N VAL A 382 -0.21 -8.01 -8.02
CA VAL A 382 1.13 -7.71 -8.56
C VAL A 382 0.98 -7.46 -10.06
N LEU A 383 1.11 -6.20 -10.47
CA LEU A 383 0.89 -5.79 -11.87
C LEU A 383 1.80 -6.53 -12.83
N ALA A 384 3.07 -6.73 -12.47
CA ALA A 384 4.06 -7.45 -13.28
C ALA A 384 3.71 -8.93 -13.52
N GLU A 385 2.90 -9.56 -12.66
CA GLU A 385 2.44 -10.95 -12.81
C GLU A 385 1.18 -11.06 -13.69
N GLN A 386 0.60 -9.93 -14.09
CA GLN A 386 -0.53 -9.96 -15.01
C GLN A 386 -0.03 -10.39 -16.40
N ARG A 387 -0.69 -11.39 -16.98
CA ARG A 387 -0.26 -12.05 -18.22
C ARG A 387 0.08 -11.09 -19.37
N LEU A 388 -0.70 -10.02 -19.55
CA LEU A 388 -0.44 -9.02 -20.58
C LEU A 388 0.77 -8.14 -20.20
N VAL A 389 0.84 -7.71 -18.94
CA VAL A 389 1.94 -6.85 -18.45
C VAL A 389 3.26 -7.61 -18.47
N SER A 390 3.28 -8.86 -17.99
CA SER A 390 4.45 -9.75 -18.06
C SER A 390 4.94 -9.91 -19.49
N ALA A 391 4.02 -10.14 -20.44
CA ALA A 391 4.37 -10.29 -21.85
C ALA A 391 4.93 -8.98 -22.47
N VAL A 392 4.39 -7.81 -22.09
CA VAL A 392 4.93 -6.51 -22.53
C VAL A 392 6.31 -6.27 -21.92
N LEU A 393 6.50 -6.55 -20.63
CA LEU A 393 7.81 -6.43 -19.97
C LEU A 393 8.84 -7.35 -20.61
N LEU A 394 8.45 -8.58 -20.96
CA LEU A 394 9.31 -9.53 -21.65
C LEU A 394 9.68 -9.04 -23.07
N ALA A 395 8.72 -8.43 -23.78
CA ALA A 395 8.97 -7.82 -25.09
C ALA A 395 9.94 -6.64 -25.01
N LEU A 396 9.82 -5.80 -23.97
CA LEU A 396 10.75 -4.68 -23.74
C LEU A 396 12.16 -5.18 -23.41
N ARG A 397 12.28 -6.23 -22.57
CA ARG A 397 13.58 -6.85 -22.27
C ARG A 397 14.24 -7.43 -23.51
N ALA A 398 13.46 -7.99 -24.42
CA ALA A 398 13.97 -8.53 -25.69
C ALA A 398 14.64 -7.47 -26.59
N LEU A 399 14.39 -6.18 -26.37
CA LEU A 399 15.03 -5.08 -27.09
C LEU A 399 16.43 -4.73 -26.54
N GLU A 400 16.71 -5.10 -25.30
CA GLU A 400 17.94 -4.73 -24.60
C GLU A 400 18.82 -5.94 -24.26
N GLU A 401 18.22 -7.13 -24.07
CA GLU A 401 18.87 -8.33 -23.58
C GLU A 401 18.51 -9.55 -24.43
N ASP A 402 19.44 -10.49 -24.54
CA ASP A 402 19.17 -11.81 -25.16
C ASP A 402 18.28 -12.65 -24.21
N LEU A 403 17.07 -12.95 -24.65
CA LEU A 403 16.15 -13.83 -23.93
C LEU A 403 16.63 -15.28 -23.91
N SER A 404 16.37 -16.00 -22.82
CA SER A 404 16.49 -17.46 -22.81
C SER A 404 15.52 -18.12 -23.76
N ASN A 405 15.77 -19.38 -24.13
CA ASN A 405 14.90 -20.10 -25.07
C ASN A 405 13.46 -20.24 -24.58
N SER A 406 13.27 -20.41 -23.27
CA SER A 406 11.95 -20.47 -22.65
C SER A 406 11.23 -19.12 -22.65
N GLU A 407 11.94 -18.02 -22.41
CA GLU A 407 11.39 -16.67 -22.46
C GLU A 407 11.03 -16.27 -23.91
N LEU A 408 11.86 -16.68 -24.89
CA LEU A 408 11.56 -16.47 -26.31
C LEU A 408 10.30 -17.23 -26.73
N GLU A 409 10.16 -18.52 -26.36
CA GLU A 409 8.94 -19.29 -26.60
C GLU A 409 7.71 -18.65 -25.93
N GLU A 410 7.85 -18.19 -24.66
CA GLU A 410 6.79 -17.49 -23.94
C GLU A 410 6.37 -16.18 -24.62
N LEU A 411 7.33 -15.37 -25.08
CA LEU A 411 7.08 -14.14 -25.82
C LEU A 411 6.30 -14.41 -27.10
N LEU A 412 6.77 -15.39 -27.91
CA LEU A 412 6.19 -15.70 -29.19
C LEU A 412 4.79 -16.34 -29.11
N THR A 413 4.57 -17.22 -28.11
CA THR A 413 3.26 -17.88 -27.92
C THR A 413 2.32 -17.09 -27.00
N GLY A 414 2.84 -16.06 -26.33
CA GLY A 414 2.12 -15.21 -25.41
C GLY A 414 1.19 -14.19 -26.08
N PRO A 415 0.57 -13.28 -25.29
CA PRO A 415 -0.38 -12.29 -25.81
C PRO A 415 0.21 -11.31 -26.83
N VAL A 416 1.52 -11.09 -26.82
CA VAL A 416 2.22 -10.18 -27.73
C VAL A 416 2.50 -10.88 -29.06
N GLY A 417 3.10 -12.08 -29.02
CA GLY A 417 3.48 -12.81 -30.24
C GLY A 417 2.33 -13.56 -30.88
N GLY A 418 1.39 -14.08 -30.12
CA GLY A 418 0.18 -14.75 -30.60
C GLY A 418 0.40 -16.02 -31.44
N ALA A 419 1.63 -16.55 -31.47
CA ALA A 419 1.95 -17.71 -32.30
C ALA A 419 1.33 -19.00 -31.74
N ASP A 420 0.75 -19.81 -32.63
CA ASP A 420 0.31 -21.15 -32.26
C ASP A 420 1.52 -22.04 -31.94
N PRO A 421 1.54 -22.70 -30.76
CA PRO A 421 2.68 -23.53 -30.34
C PRO A 421 3.07 -24.65 -31.32
N VAL A 422 2.08 -25.19 -32.04
CA VAL A 422 2.35 -26.25 -33.06
C VAL A 422 3.06 -25.66 -34.30
N THR A 423 2.59 -24.49 -34.70
CA THR A 423 3.18 -23.76 -35.84
C THR A 423 4.60 -23.30 -35.51
N LEU A 424 4.83 -22.77 -34.31
CA LEU A 424 6.17 -22.39 -33.84
C LEU A 424 7.13 -23.59 -33.83
N ARG A 425 6.71 -24.75 -33.31
CA ARG A 425 7.51 -25.97 -33.33
C ARG A 425 7.81 -26.47 -34.75
N ARG A 426 6.88 -26.27 -35.70
CA ARG A 426 7.12 -26.58 -37.12
C ARG A 426 8.17 -25.66 -37.75
N LEU A 427 8.09 -24.36 -37.42
CA LEU A 427 9.05 -23.36 -37.85
C LEU A 427 10.45 -23.69 -37.33
N ILE A 428 10.61 -23.91 -36.01
CA ILE A 428 11.89 -24.28 -35.41
C ILE A 428 12.49 -25.54 -36.01
N ARG A 429 11.65 -26.55 -36.31
CA ARG A 429 12.10 -27.75 -37.01
C ARG A 429 12.48 -27.49 -38.48
N GLY A 430 11.80 -26.58 -39.14
CA GLY A 430 12.12 -26.13 -40.50
C GLY A 430 13.48 -25.44 -40.57
N LEU A 431 13.72 -24.50 -39.65
CA LEU A 431 14.99 -23.77 -39.52
C LEU A 431 16.16 -24.73 -39.26
N ARG A 432 16.00 -25.72 -38.38
CA ARG A 432 17.02 -26.75 -38.16
C ARG A 432 17.31 -27.61 -39.38
N ARG A 433 16.34 -27.82 -40.29
CA ARG A 433 16.57 -28.52 -41.55
C ARG A 433 17.28 -27.65 -42.58
N TRP A 434 17.03 -26.34 -42.53
CA TRP A 434 17.66 -25.38 -43.43
C TRP A 434 19.11 -25.09 -43.00
N ASP A 435 19.36 -24.95 -41.69
CA ASP A 435 20.70 -24.84 -41.12
C ASP A 435 20.88 -25.95 -40.07
N SER A 436 21.67 -26.97 -40.40
CA SER A 436 21.95 -28.12 -39.52
C SER A 436 23.06 -27.81 -38.49
N THR A 437 23.74 -26.67 -38.61
CA THR A 437 24.89 -26.30 -37.75
C THR A 437 24.44 -25.64 -36.46
N THR A 438 23.27 -24.96 -36.44
CA THR A 438 22.72 -24.27 -35.28
C THR A 438 21.43 -24.96 -34.79
N ARG A 439 21.09 -24.72 -33.53
CA ARG A 439 19.78 -25.13 -33.01
C ARG A 439 18.71 -24.27 -33.65
N GLY A 440 17.61 -24.84 -34.12
CA GLY A 440 16.55 -24.09 -34.83
C GLY A 440 15.95 -22.92 -34.02
N ILE A 441 16.00 -22.95 -32.68
CA ILE A 441 15.58 -21.83 -31.81
C ILE A 441 16.62 -20.70 -31.80
N ASP A 442 17.90 -21.02 -31.89
CA ASP A 442 18.98 -20.04 -31.94
C ASP A 442 19.00 -19.38 -33.37
N SER A 443 18.68 -20.13 -34.39
CA SER A 443 18.43 -19.55 -35.73
C SER A 443 17.21 -18.62 -35.75
N LEU A 444 16.16 -18.96 -35.01
CA LEU A 444 14.98 -18.10 -34.87
C LEU A 444 15.32 -16.81 -34.14
N ARG A 445 16.14 -16.88 -33.04
CA ARG A 445 16.62 -15.70 -32.31
C ARG A 445 17.40 -14.75 -33.22
N GLY A 446 18.25 -15.26 -34.09
CA GLY A 446 19.02 -14.44 -35.03
C GLY A 446 18.20 -13.77 -36.13
N LEU A 447 16.92 -14.12 -36.28
CA LEU A 447 15.98 -13.53 -37.24
C LEU A 447 15.05 -12.46 -36.57
N LEU A 448 15.00 -12.41 -35.26
CA LEU A 448 14.23 -11.45 -34.50
C LEU A 448 15.08 -10.28 -34.03
#